data_2bbc2de70fb6fdc41ffc769464e0d061
#
_entry.id   2bbc2de70fb6fdc41ffc769464e0d061
#
_cell.length_a   1.000
_cell.length_b   1.000
_cell.length_c   1.000
_cell.angle_alpha   90.00
_cell.angle_beta   90.00
_cell.angle_gamma   90.00
#
_symmetry.space_group_name_H-M   'P 1'
#
loop_
_entity.id
_entity.type
_entity.pdbx_description
1 polymer ?
#
loop_
_entity_poly.entity_id
_entity_poly.type
_entity_poly.pdbx_seq_one_letter_code
_entity_poly.pdbx_strand_id
1 'polypeptide(L)'
;MKESGISWVGELPKEWSVNRAKYCFVNTKEIAGCMSDRYERLALTMNGVIKRSKDDSNGLQPEKFETYQILRPDELVFKLIDLQNVSTSRVGLSPYLGLVSPAYIILKSNKRVLPAFAEKYFLMLWKNQIFNALGDAGVRSNLNSKDLLELSIPFPSIDEQQRIADFLDMECGKIDGLKADIQAQIDTLEQYKRSIITEAVTHGLNPSAPMKDSGVDYIDKIKSDWRITKIGFVCSKLTRGFSAEDPALICSNNGSVMLRDEEKACGKMVSEDNAMQGIHIGDIAIHGMDTWHGAIGFSKIKGKITRVVHVCDSTEDKRFIVYYLKSLAYQNVYKLISNGVRGNTSDFRSWDKVKDIYICLPATKKEENEICDYLDAQCENIDMIIADKKSQIETLDGYKKSLIYEYVTGKKEVG
;
A
#
# COMPACT_ATOMS: atom_id res chain seq x y z
N MET A 1 -41.01 -6.88 1.63
CA MET A 1 -40.28 -5.65 1.38
C MET A 1 -41.24 -4.49 1.13
N LYS A 2 -40.82 -3.26 1.37
CA LYS A 2 -41.50 -2.00 1.04
C LYS A 2 -40.45 -0.96 0.62
N GLU A 3 -40.82 0.02 -0.21
CA GLU A 3 -39.97 1.13 -0.59
C GLU A 3 -39.51 1.92 0.63
N SER A 4 -38.18 2.17 0.73
CA SER A 4 -37.59 2.90 1.85
C SER A 4 -37.65 4.42 1.69
N GLY A 5 -37.75 4.91 0.45
CA GLY A 5 -37.53 6.32 0.11
C GLY A 5 -36.07 6.76 0.21
N ILE A 6 -35.14 5.83 0.41
CA ILE A 6 -33.68 6.06 0.44
C ILE A 6 -33.10 5.49 -0.86
N SER A 7 -32.58 6.36 -1.75
CA SER A 7 -32.17 5.97 -3.10
C SER A 7 -31.09 4.88 -3.13
N TRP A 8 -30.14 4.89 -2.16
CA TRP A 8 -29.06 3.90 -2.07
C TRP A 8 -29.42 2.63 -1.29
N VAL A 9 -30.63 2.56 -0.70
CA VAL A 9 -31.14 1.39 0.00
C VAL A 9 -32.18 0.67 -0.84
N GLY A 10 -33.08 1.40 -1.51
CA GLY A 10 -34.22 0.87 -2.23
C GLY A 10 -35.28 0.35 -1.26
N GLU A 11 -35.60 -0.94 -1.33
CA GLU A 11 -36.60 -1.56 -0.44
C GLU A 11 -36.04 -1.95 0.92
N LEU A 12 -36.92 -2.00 1.92
CA LEU A 12 -36.68 -2.47 3.30
C LEU A 12 -37.71 -3.53 3.71
N PRO A 13 -37.47 -4.33 4.77
CA PRO A 13 -38.50 -5.12 5.42
C PRO A 13 -39.71 -4.27 5.83
N LYS A 14 -40.93 -4.83 5.74
CA LYS A 14 -42.17 -4.08 6.04
C LYS A 14 -42.19 -3.54 7.44
N GLU A 15 -41.59 -4.28 8.38
CA GLU A 15 -41.51 -4.00 9.81
C GLU A 15 -40.55 -2.87 10.17
N TRP A 16 -39.55 -2.62 9.29
CA TRP A 16 -38.57 -1.57 9.53
C TRP A 16 -39.16 -0.20 9.21
N SER A 17 -38.80 0.79 9.99
CA SER A 17 -39.09 2.19 9.72
C SER A 17 -37.84 2.91 9.18
N VAL A 18 -38.01 4.16 8.80
CA VAL A 18 -36.92 5.04 8.39
C VAL A 18 -36.96 6.29 9.26
N ASN A 19 -35.83 6.65 9.83
CA ASN A 19 -35.68 7.86 10.63
C ASN A 19 -34.49 8.69 10.13
N ARG A 20 -34.55 10.00 10.35
CA ARG A 20 -33.36 10.84 10.10
C ARG A 20 -32.39 10.74 11.27
N ALA A 21 -31.09 10.79 10.97
CA ALA A 21 -30.02 10.69 11.97
C ALA A 21 -30.17 11.70 13.11
N LYS A 22 -30.67 12.89 12.84
CA LYS A 22 -30.91 13.93 13.87
C LYS A 22 -31.89 13.52 14.98
N TYR A 23 -32.76 12.54 14.73
CA TYR A 23 -33.67 12.01 15.75
C TYR A 23 -33.05 10.87 16.58
N CYS A 24 -31.88 10.40 16.16
CA CYS A 24 -31.16 9.29 16.78
C CYS A 24 -29.84 9.72 17.41
N PHE A 25 -29.27 10.82 16.94
CA PHE A 25 -27.94 11.29 17.35
C PHE A 25 -27.93 12.78 17.68
N VAL A 26 -26.98 13.11 18.55
CA VAL A 26 -26.61 14.50 18.86
C VAL A 26 -25.13 14.68 18.47
N ASN A 27 -24.83 15.76 17.74
CA ASN A 27 -23.44 16.14 17.50
C ASN A 27 -22.87 16.75 18.78
N THR A 28 -21.84 16.10 19.33
CA THR A 28 -21.12 16.57 20.50
C THR A 28 -19.82 17.22 20.06
N LYS A 29 -19.47 18.36 20.70
CA LYS A 29 -18.20 19.06 20.46
C LYS A 29 -17.66 19.54 21.79
N GLU A 30 -16.96 18.65 22.49
CA GLU A 30 -16.33 18.97 23.78
C GLU A 30 -14.83 19.15 23.59
N ILE A 31 -14.36 20.37 23.72
CA ILE A 31 -12.94 20.70 23.58
C ILE A 31 -12.21 20.39 24.88
N ALA A 32 -11.06 19.73 24.80
CA ALA A 32 -10.29 19.29 25.95
C ALA A 32 -9.68 20.43 26.75
N GLY A 33 -9.28 21.51 26.10
CA GLY A 33 -8.65 22.67 26.74
C GLY A 33 -7.43 22.25 27.57
N CYS A 34 -7.30 22.82 28.75
CA CYS A 34 -6.21 22.56 29.70
C CYS A 34 -6.18 21.11 30.22
N MET A 35 -7.25 20.32 30.00
CA MET A 35 -7.27 18.90 30.37
C MET A 35 -6.68 17.97 29.31
N SER A 36 -6.21 18.50 28.17
CA SER A 36 -5.68 17.69 27.06
C SER A 36 -4.60 16.70 27.49
N ASP A 37 -3.78 17.03 28.49
CA ASP A 37 -2.72 16.15 28.96
C ASP A 37 -3.21 14.89 29.70
N ARG A 38 -4.47 14.91 30.17
CA ARG A 38 -5.09 13.77 30.86
C ARG A 38 -5.58 12.68 29.93
N TYR A 39 -5.66 12.94 28.63
CA TYR A 39 -6.23 12.05 27.65
C TYR A 39 -5.18 11.58 26.65
N GLU A 40 -5.29 10.33 26.22
CA GLU A 40 -4.51 9.77 25.11
C GLU A 40 -5.03 10.32 23.77
N ARG A 41 -4.14 10.42 22.80
CA ARG A 41 -4.52 10.71 21.42
C ARG A 41 -5.15 9.49 20.79
N LEU A 42 -6.25 9.67 20.07
CA LEU A 42 -6.90 8.64 19.25
C LEU A 42 -6.76 8.96 17.77
N ALA A 43 -6.71 7.93 16.95
CA ALA A 43 -6.66 8.04 15.50
C ALA A 43 -7.73 7.15 14.86
N LEU A 44 -8.44 7.67 13.86
CA LEU A 44 -9.33 6.90 13.02
C LEU A 44 -8.51 6.30 11.87
N THR A 45 -8.47 4.97 11.82
CA THR A 45 -7.71 4.19 10.84
C THR A 45 -8.64 3.25 10.07
N MET A 46 -8.10 2.49 9.10
CA MET A 46 -8.86 1.43 8.41
C MET A 46 -9.34 0.32 9.37
N ASN A 47 -8.66 0.15 10.50
CA ASN A 47 -8.98 -0.82 11.55
C ASN A 47 -9.83 -0.20 12.69
N GLY A 48 -10.54 0.90 12.41
CA GLY A 48 -11.34 1.63 13.41
C GLY A 48 -10.53 2.66 14.20
N VAL A 49 -11.03 2.97 15.42
CA VAL A 49 -10.40 3.92 16.33
C VAL A 49 -9.33 3.21 17.16
N ILE A 50 -8.11 3.73 17.11
CA ILE A 50 -6.95 3.19 17.86
C ILE A 50 -6.31 4.28 18.73
N LYS A 51 -5.62 3.85 19.79
CA LYS A 51 -4.75 4.72 20.58
C LYS A 51 -3.47 5.01 19.81
N ARG A 52 -2.99 6.25 19.92
CA ARG A 52 -1.78 6.70 19.26
C ARG A 52 -0.97 7.59 20.20
N SER A 53 0.35 7.43 20.22
CA SER A 53 1.21 8.32 21.01
C SER A 53 1.07 9.78 20.54
N LYS A 54 1.12 10.71 21.48
CA LYS A 54 1.20 12.15 21.17
C LYS A 54 2.54 12.51 20.52
N ASP A 55 3.59 11.73 20.79
CA ASP A 55 4.95 11.92 20.25
C ASP A 55 5.15 11.24 18.88
N ASP A 56 4.15 10.50 18.39
CA ASP A 56 4.23 9.85 17.09
C ASP A 56 4.24 10.90 15.97
N SER A 57 5.38 11.07 15.34
CA SER A 57 5.62 12.05 14.27
C SER A 57 4.98 11.67 12.91
N ASN A 58 4.42 10.47 12.78
CA ASN A 58 3.77 10.07 11.54
C ASN A 58 2.44 10.82 11.33
N GLY A 59 2.29 11.47 10.19
CA GLY A 59 1.11 12.25 9.80
C GLY A 59 1.12 13.68 10.33
N LEU A 60 0.01 14.41 10.09
CA LEU A 60 -0.15 15.78 10.52
C LEU A 60 -0.16 15.86 12.06
N GLN A 61 0.78 16.62 12.60
CA GLN A 61 0.84 16.92 14.03
C GLN A 61 0.06 18.19 14.33
N PRO A 62 -0.72 18.24 15.42
CA PRO A 62 -1.31 19.49 15.88
C PRO A 62 -0.23 20.38 16.52
N GLU A 63 -0.37 21.70 16.39
CA GLU A 63 0.44 22.61 17.20
C GLU A 63 0.15 22.47 18.68
N LYS A 64 -1.13 22.21 19.05
CA LYS A 64 -1.59 22.08 20.43
C LYS A 64 -2.76 21.07 20.52
N PHE A 65 -2.69 20.17 21.47
CA PHE A 65 -3.77 19.23 21.78
C PHE A 65 -4.96 19.87 22.52
N GLU A 66 -4.80 21.05 23.07
CA GLU A 66 -5.85 21.81 23.75
C GLU A 66 -7.07 22.09 22.87
N THR A 67 -6.87 22.16 21.55
CA THR A 67 -7.95 22.37 20.57
C THR A 67 -8.69 21.09 20.18
N TYR A 68 -8.19 19.92 20.62
CA TYR A 68 -8.76 18.62 20.29
C TYR A 68 -10.06 18.37 21.04
N GLN A 69 -10.91 17.53 20.45
CA GLN A 69 -12.19 17.11 21.01
C GLN A 69 -12.03 15.84 21.83
N ILE A 70 -12.82 15.72 22.90
CA ILE A 70 -12.93 14.50 23.69
C ILE A 70 -13.90 13.57 22.99
N LEU A 71 -13.44 12.37 22.65
CA LEU A 71 -14.22 11.26 22.13
C LEU A 71 -14.37 10.20 23.22
N ARG A 72 -15.61 9.75 23.47
CA ARG A 72 -15.94 8.78 24.52
C ARG A 72 -16.23 7.41 23.94
N PRO A 73 -16.17 6.34 24.77
CA PRO A 73 -16.67 5.04 24.37
C PRO A 73 -18.12 5.14 23.88
N ASP A 74 -18.47 4.31 22.90
CA ASP A 74 -19.77 4.23 22.24
C ASP A 74 -20.20 5.49 21.46
N GLU A 75 -19.29 6.46 21.27
CA GLU A 75 -19.51 7.57 20.35
C GLU A 75 -18.97 7.24 18.96
N LEU A 76 -19.70 7.65 17.93
CA LEU A 76 -19.29 7.56 16.53
C LEU A 76 -18.43 8.76 16.15
N VAL A 77 -17.32 8.52 15.48
CA VAL A 77 -16.45 9.54 14.97
C VAL A 77 -16.38 9.49 13.45
N PHE A 78 -16.44 10.67 12.81
CA PHE A 78 -16.45 10.78 11.35
C PHE A 78 -15.34 11.75 10.90
N LYS A 79 -14.63 11.35 9.84
CA LYS A 79 -13.66 12.19 9.11
C LYS A 79 -14.22 12.48 7.72
N LEU A 80 -15.13 13.44 7.60
CA LEU A 80 -15.85 13.78 6.36
C LEU A 80 -15.21 14.96 5.61
N ILE A 81 -13.91 15.09 5.71
CA ILE A 81 -13.06 15.99 4.93
C ILE A 81 -12.21 15.15 3.97
N ASP A 82 -11.93 15.66 2.76
CA ASP A 82 -11.12 14.96 1.76
C ASP A 82 -11.68 13.53 1.50
N LEU A 83 -12.94 13.46 1.11
CA LEU A 83 -13.70 12.21 0.96
C LEU A 83 -13.11 11.27 -0.11
N GLN A 84 -12.36 11.81 -1.07
CA GLN A 84 -11.72 11.03 -2.13
C GLN A 84 -10.51 10.23 -1.64
N ASN A 85 -9.90 10.64 -0.52
CA ASN A 85 -8.78 9.94 0.07
C ASN A 85 -9.25 8.71 0.84
N VAL A 86 -8.98 7.51 0.34
CA VAL A 86 -9.40 6.23 0.93
C VAL A 86 -8.36 5.59 1.85
N SER A 87 -7.27 6.29 2.18
CA SER A 87 -6.19 5.75 3.02
C SER A 87 -6.57 5.55 4.50
N THR A 88 -7.66 6.16 4.95
CA THR A 88 -8.19 6.02 6.31
C THR A 88 -9.69 5.85 6.28
N SER A 89 -10.29 5.16 7.28
CA SER A 89 -11.74 5.09 7.41
C SER A 89 -12.34 6.48 7.57
N ARG A 90 -13.58 6.63 7.12
CA ARG A 90 -14.36 7.85 7.29
C ARG A 90 -15.31 7.77 8.48
N VAL A 91 -15.47 6.58 9.06
CA VAL A 91 -16.38 6.28 10.19
C VAL A 91 -15.67 5.33 11.14
N GLY A 92 -15.94 5.47 12.43
CA GLY A 92 -15.55 4.52 13.46
C GLY A 92 -16.35 4.69 14.72
N LEU A 93 -16.56 3.60 15.42
CA LEU A 93 -17.09 3.55 16.78
C LEU A 93 -15.91 3.54 17.76
N SER A 94 -15.93 4.39 18.77
CA SER A 94 -14.83 4.46 19.74
C SER A 94 -15.01 3.46 20.88
N PRO A 95 -14.03 2.57 21.12
CA PRO A 95 -13.97 1.80 22.36
C PRO A 95 -13.21 2.52 23.48
N TYR A 96 -12.68 3.73 23.21
CA TYR A 96 -11.75 4.43 24.08
C TYR A 96 -12.25 5.85 24.44
N LEU A 97 -11.82 6.33 25.60
CA LEU A 97 -11.86 7.75 25.98
C LEU A 97 -10.53 8.39 25.55
N GLY A 98 -10.58 9.47 24.74
CA GLY A 98 -9.37 10.16 24.32
C GLY A 98 -9.63 11.33 23.38
N LEU A 99 -8.58 11.84 22.77
CA LEU A 99 -8.58 13.04 21.95
C LEU A 99 -8.61 12.72 20.48
N VAL A 100 -9.49 13.40 19.74
CA VAL A 100 -9.52 13.38 18.27
C VAL A 100 -9.44 14.79 17.70
N SER A 101 -9.08 14.87 16.41
CA SER A 101 -8.96 16.14 15.70
C SER A 101 -10.24 17.00 15.80
N PRO A 102 -10.10 18.34 15.94
CA PRO A 102 -11.24 19.25 15.93
C PRO A 102 -12.00 19.27 14.58
N ALA A 103 -11.40 18.76 13.51
CA ALA A 103 -12.02 18.63 12.20
C ALA A 103 -12.95 17.41 12.07
N TYR A 104 -12.97 16.52 13.07
CA TYR A 104 -13.85 15.34 13.06
C TYR A 104 -15.23 15.69 13.63
N ILE A 105 -16.25 14.96 13.19
CA ILE A 105 -17.62 15.07 13.71
C ILE A 105 -17.81 13.91 14.69
N ILE A 106 -18.34 14.20 15.88
CA ILE A 106 -18.65 13.21 16.90
C ILE A 106 -20.17 13.14 17.05
N LEU A 107 -20.73 11.94 16.91
CA LEU A 107 -22.15 11.68 17.15
C LEU A 107 -22.35 10.76 18.34
N LYS A 108 -23.13 11.23 19.30
CA LYS A 108 -23.59 10.44 20.45
C LYS A 108 -25.02 9.96 20.20
N SER A 109 -25.26 8.66 20.37
CA SER A 109 -26.61 8.06 20.27
C SER A 109 -27.48 8.51 21.45
N ASN A 110 -28.76 8.75 21.17
CA ASN A 110 -29.78 8.98 22.19
C ASN A 110 -30.49 7.66 22.63
N LYS A 111 -29.87 6.49 22.38
CA LYS A 111 -30.31 5.14 22.69
C LYS A 111 -31.48 4.62 21.82
N ARG A 112 -31.97 5.38 20.85
CA ARG A 112 -32.97 4.88 19.88
C ARG A 112 -32.34 3.99 18.82
N VAL A 113 -31.08 4.19 18.56
CA VAL A 113 -30.27 3.37 17.65
C VAL A 113 -29.00 2.90 18.36
N LEU A 114 -28.64 1.65 18.20
CA LEU A 114 -27.39 1.12 18.75
C LEU A 114 -26.19 1.67 17.97
N PRO A 115 -25.18 2.22 18.64
CA PRO A 115 -23.99 2.76 17.98
C PRO A 115 -23.30 1.75 17.06
N ALA A 116 -23.22 0.47 17.47
CA ALA A 116 -22.62 -0.59 16.68
C ALA A 116 -23.37 -0.85 15.36
N PHE A 117 -24.71 -0.91 15.38
CA PHE A 117 -25.51 -1.02 14.16
C PHE A 117 -25.32 0.21 13.24
N ALA A 118 -25.39 1.41 13.83
CA ALA A 118 -25.24 2.64 13.09
C ALA A 118 -23.85 2.77 12.46
N GLU A 119 -22.79 2.33 13.15
CA GLU A 119 -21.44 2.26 12.57
C GLU A 119 -21.44 1.44 11.28
N LYS A 120 -22.04 0.24 11.29
CA LYS A 120 -22.10 -0.62 10.09
C LYS A 120 -22.87 0.05 8.96
N TYR A 121 -23.98 0.73 9.27
CA TYR A 121 -24.71 1.48 8.25
C TYR A 121 -23.89 2.62 7.67
N PHE A 122 -23.24 3.45 8.49
CA PHE A 122 -22.40 4.53 8.00
C PHE A 122 -21.13 4.03 7.28
N LEU A 123 -20.56 2.91 7.71
CA LEU A 123 -19.48 2.23 6.97
C LEU A 123 -19.95 1.78 5.58
N MET A 124 -21.18 1.28 5.47
CA MET A 124 -21.79 0.94 4.18
C MET A 124 -21.91 2.18 3.29
N LEU A 125 -22.35 3.32 3.81
CA LEU A 125 -22.43 4.56 3.05
C LEU A 125 -21.04 4.98 2.51
N TRP A 126 -19.99 4.91 3.36
CA TRP A 126 -18.64 5.21 2.95
C TRP A 126 -18.12 4.23 1.89
N LYS A 127 -18.23 2.93 2.13
CA LYS A 127 -17.75 1.87 1.23
C LYS A 127 -18.44 1.91 -0.14
N ASN A 128 -19.68 2.34 -0.21
CA ASN A 128 -20.45 2.51 -1.44
C ASN A 128 -20.30 3.93 -2.05
N GLN A 129 -19.36 4.74 -1.58
CA GLN A 129 -19.09 6.09 -2.08
C GLN A 129 -20.28 7.05 -1.96
N ILE A 130 -21.27 6.76 -1.10
CA ILE A 130 -22.46 7.61 -0.94
C ILE A 130 -22.08 8.97 -0.35
N PHE A 131 -21.13 9.02 0.60
CA PHE A 131 -20.64 10.29 1.12
C PHE A 131 -20.01 11.17 0.03
N ASN A 132 -19.34 10.57 -0.95
CA ASN A 132 -18.74 11.31 -2.06
C ASN A 132 -19.83 11.87 -2.99
N ALA A 133 -20.92 11.12 -3.21
CA ALA A 133 -22.05 11.57 -4.04
C ALA A 133 -22.90 12.64 -3.36
N LEU A 134 -22.89 12.70 -2.02
CA LEU A 134 -23.64 13.68 -1.23
C LEU A 134 -22.82 14.95 -0.94
N GLY A 135 -21.50 14.88 -1.05
CA GLY A 135 -20.62 16.03 -0.87
C GLY A 135 -20.73 17.01 -2.04
N ASP A 136 -20.56 18.30 -1.76
CA ASP A 136 -20.55 19.34 -2.81
C ASP A 136 -19.46 19.06 -3.85
N ALA A 137 -19.79 19.29 -5.11
CA ALA A 137 -18.91 19.13 -6.29
C ALA A 137 -17.79 20.20 -6.38
N GLY A 138 -17.29 20.70 -5.25
CA GLY A 138 -16.18 21.63 -5.17
C GLY A 138 -14.80 20.96 -5.15
N VAL A 139 -13.74 21.76 -5.15
CA VAL A 139 -12.32 21.33 -5.12
C VAL A 139 -11.98 20.41 -3.92
N ARG A 140 -12.82 20.37 -2.90
CA ARG A 140 -12.77 19.42 -1.77
C ARG A 140 -14.20 19.01 -1.44
N SER A 141 -14.57 17.75 -1.71
CA SER A 141 -15.86 17.22 -1.28
C SER A 141 -15.83 16.98 0.24
N ASN A 142 -16.62 17.74 0.96
CA ASN A 142 -16.76 17.67 2.42
C ASN A 142 -18.24 17.54 2.77
N LEU A 143 -18.53 16.82 3.86
CA LEU A 143 -19.84 16.81 4.50
C LEU A 143 -19.70 17.41 5.91
N ASN A 144 -20.64 18.24 6.30
CA ASN A 144 -20.70 18.81 7.65
C ASN A 144 -21.65 18.01 8.56
N SER A 145 -21.71 18.37 9.84
CA SER A 145 -22.53 17.69 10.81
C SER A 145 -24.05 17.80 10.54
N LYS A 146 -24.49 18.89 9.90
CA LYS A 146 -25.90 19.07 9.54
C LYS A 146 -26.29 18.11 8.41
N ASP A 147 -25.43 17.99 7.38
CA ASP A 147 -25.65 17.06 6.26
C ASP A 147 -25.71 15.63 6.77
N LEU A 148 -24.79 15.25 7.67
CA LEU A 148 -24.76 13.92 8.28
C LEU A 148 -26.02 13.63 9.10
N LEU A 149 -26.51 14.60 9.86
CA LEU A 149 -27.72 14.46 10.71
C LEU A 149 -29.02 14.45 9.90
N GLU A 150 -29.05 14.95 8.67
CA GLU A 150 -30.20 14.86 7.78
C GLU A 150 -30.28 13.54 7.01
N LEU A 151 -29.24 12.68 7.09
CA LEU A 151 -29.27 11.36 6.44
C LEU A 151 -30.38 10.47 7.02
N SER A 152 -31.05 9.76 6.14
CA SER A 152 -32.03 8.75 6.51
C SER A 152 -31.34 7.44 6.90
N ILE A 153 -31.79 6.82 7.98
CA ILE A 153 -31.27 5.56 8.52
C ILE A 153 -32.40 4.54 8.56
N PRO A 154 -32.19 3.30 8.06
CA PRO A 154 -33.05 2.17 8.32
C PRO A 154 -33.17 1.91 9.81
N PHE A 155 -34.37 1.58 10.29
CA PHE A 155 -34.64 1.55 11.71
C PHE A 155 -35.36 0.25 12.10
N PRO A 156 -34.63 -0.88 12.28
CA PRO A 156 -35.16 -2.12 12.85
C PRO A 156 -35.41 -1.99 14.35
N SER A 157 -36.01 -3.03 14.97
CA SER A 157 -36.11 -3.11 16.43
C SER A 157 -34.70 -3.13 17.08
N ILE A 158 -34.62 -2.72 18.35
CA ILE A 158 -33.33 -2.71 19.08
C ILE A 158 -32.69 -4.10 19.13
N ASP A 159 -33.50 -5.14 19.35
CA ASP A 159 -33.02 -6.53 19.39
C ASP A 159 -32.49 -6.98 18.03
N GLU A 160 -33.11 -6.54 16.96
CA GLU A 160 -32.63 -6.82 15.59
C GLU A 160 -31.38 -6.03 15.24
N GLN A 161 -31.30 -4.76 15.65
CA GLN A 161 -30.04 -3.97 15.51
C GLN A 161 -28.89 -4.67 16.21
N GLN A 162 -29.11 -5.22 17.43
CA GLN A 162 -28.07 -5.93 18.17
C GLN A 162 -27.64 -7.20 17.43
N ARG A 163 -28.59 -8.03 16.99
CA ARG A 163 -28.30 -9.26 16.25
C ARG A 163 -27.53 -8.97 14.96
N ILE A 164 -27.91 -7.94 14.22
CA ILE A 164 -27.21 -7.54 13.00
C ILE A 164 -25.79 -7.07 13.31
N ALA A 165 -25.62 -6.22 14.32
CA ALA A 165 -24.31 -5.72 14.72
C ALA A 165 -23.38 -6.86 15.14
N ASP A 166 -23.82 -7.75 16.03
CA ASP A 166 -23.04 -8.89 16.54
C ASP A 166 -22.66 -9.86 15.40
N PHE A 167 -23.62 -10.16 14.52
CA PHE A 167 -23.38 -11.00 13.36
C PHE A 167 -22.32 -10.39 12.42
N LEU A 168 -22.48 -9.11 12.11
CA LEU A 168 -21.53 -8.42 11.22
C LEU A 168 -20.15 -8.26 11.86
N ASP A 169 -20.06 -8.04 13.18
CA ASP A 169 -18.77 -8.00 13.88
C ASP A 169 -18.07 -9.35 13.80
N MET A 170 -18.79 -10.44 14.02
CA MET A 170 -18.25 -11.80 13.93
C MET A 170 -17.80 -12.13 12.50
N GLU A 171 -18.64 -11.93 11.50
CA GLU A 171 -18.32 -12.31 10.12
C GLU A 171 -17.25 -11.39 9.49
N CYS A 172 -17.34 -10.08 9.72
CA CYS A 172 -16.30 -9.15 9.28
C CYS A 172 -14.95 -9.45 9.95
N GLY A 173 -14.97 -9.83 11.23
CA GLY A 173 -13.76 -10.25 11.94
C GLY A 173 -13.11 -11.50 11.33
N LYS A 174 -13.91 -12.51 10.94
CA LYS A 174 -13.42 -13.69 10.21
C LYS A 174 -12.77 -13.31 8.86
N ILE A 175 -13.46 -12.44 8.10
CA ILE A 175 -12.94 -11.97 6.81
C ILE A 175 -11.62 -11.21 6.99
N ASP A 176 -11.53 -10.32 7.98
CA ASP A 176 -10.30 -9.57 8.25
C ASP A 176 -9.16 -10.50 8.68
N GLY A 177 -9.44 -11.54 9.48
CA GLY A 177 -8.48 -12.59 9.83
C GLY A 177 -7.96 -13.32 8.61
N LEU A 178 -8.86 -13.81 7.73
CA LEU A 178 -8.46 -14.47 6.47
C LEU A 178 -7.61 -13.57 5.57
N LYS A 179 -7.94 -12.29 5.48
CA LYS A 179 -7.12 -11.33 4.71
C LYS A 179 -5.73 -11.14 5.31
N ALA A 180 -5.63 -11.07 6.63
CA ALA A 180 -4.33 -10.97 7.31
C ALA A 180 -3.47 -12.22 7.05
N ASP A 181 -4.07 -13.41 7.10
CA ASP A 181 -3.38 -14.67 6.81
C ASP A 181 -2.90 -14.74 5.35
N ILE A 182 -3.74 -14.32 4.40
CA ILE A 182 -3.35 -14.25 2.98
C ILE A 182 -2.22 -13.24 2.77
N GLN A 183 -2.27 -12.08 3.42
CA GLN A 183 -1.19 -11.08 3.34
C GLN A 183 0.13 -11.64 3.90
N ALA A 184 0.10 -12.32 5.04
CA ALA A 184 1.29 -12.97 5.61
C ALA A 184 1.89 -14.04 4.68
N GLN A 185 1.03 -14.77 3.94
CA GLN A 185 1.48 -15.71 2.92
C GLN A 185 2.16 -15.00 1.72
N ILE A 186 1.61 -13.85 1.28
CA ILE A 186 2.23 -13.03 0.24
C ILE A 186 3.62 -12.55 0.70
N ASP A 187 3.74 -12.02 1.92
CA ASP A 187 5.00 -11.54 2.46
C ASP A 187 6.04 -12.68 2.55
N THR A 188 5.61 -13.88 2.94
CA THR A 188 6.46 -15.09 2.96
C THR A 188 6.94 -15.48 1.56
N LEU A 189 6.06 -15.44 0.56
CA LEU A 189 6.41 -15.74 -0.84
C LEU A 189 7.40 -14.71 -1.41
N GLU A 190 7.23 -13.44 -1.08
CA GLU A 190 8.18 -12.39 -1.48
C GLU A 190 9.55 -12.60 -0.83
N GLN A 191 9.61 -12.99 0.45
CA GLN A 191 10.87 -13.33 1.13
C GLN A 191 11.51 -14.58 0.51
N TYR A 192 10.74 -15.62 0.23
CA TYR A 192 11.21 -16.81 -0.44
C TYR A 192 11.80 -16.50 -1.81
N LYS A 193 11.11 -15.68 -2.61
CA LYS A 193 11.61 -15.22 -3.91
C LYS A 193 12.96 -14.51 -3.80
N ARG A 194 13.14 -13.65 -2.80
CA ARG A 194 14.42 -12.97 -2.54
C ARG A 194 15.53 -13.97 -2.17
N SER A 195 15.19 -14.96 -1.35
CA SER A 195 16.14 -15.99 -0.91
C SER A 195 16.64 -16.84 -2.08
N ILE A 196 15.74 -17.39 -2.90
CA ILE A 196 16.13 -18.22 -4.05
C ILE A 196 16.96 -17.45 -5.08
N ILE A 197 16.63 -16.17 -5.31
CA ILE A 197 17.43 -15.32 -6.21
C ILE A 197 18.83 -15.18 -5.63
N THR A 198 18.95 -14.80 -4.36
CA THR A 198 20.25 -14.59 -3.72
C THR A 198 21.09 -15.86 -3.74
N GLU A 199 20.51 -16.99 -3.36
CA GLU A 199 21.21 -18.27 -3.33
C GLU A 199 21.69 -18.69 -4.72
N ALA A 200 20.83 -18.64 -5.73
CA ALA A 200 21.17 -19.05 -7.07
C ALA A 200 22.28 -18.22 -7.71
N VAL A 201 22.27 -16.89 -7.49
CA VAL A 201 23.29 -15.99 -8.08
C VAL A 201 24.60 -15.90 -7.28
N THR A 202 24.69 -16.52 -6.10
CA THR A 202 25.92 -16.56 -5.28
C THR A 202 26.49 -17.96 -5.12
N HIS A 203 25.64 -18.98 -5.04
CA HIS A 203 26.01 -20.37 -4.78
C HIS A 203 25.78 -21.31 -5.97
N GLY A 204 25.01 -20.86 -6.99
CA GLY A 204 24.57 -21.71 -8.11
C GLY A 204 23.42 -22.62 -7.71
N LEU A 205 23.09 -23.58 -8.59
CA LEU A 205 21.94 -24.50 -8.39
C LEU A 205 22.33 -25.81 -7.69
N ASN A 206 23.62 -26.09 -7.50
CA ASN A 206 24.08 -27.29 -6.82
C ASN A 206 24.45 -26.99 -5.38
N PRO A 207 23.66 -27.38 -4.36
CA PRO A 207 23.93 -27.08 -2.96
C PRO A 207 25.18 -27.82 -2.41
N SER A 208 25.68 -28.84 -3.10
CA SER A 208 26.89 -29.59 -2.73
C SER A 208 28.14 -29.08 -3.42
N ALA A 209 28.07 -27.97 -4.16
CA ALA A 209 29.23 -27.43 -4.85
C ALA A 209 30.27 -26.91 -3.84
N PRO A 210 31.58 -27.12 -4.08
CA PRO A 210 32.62 -26.58 -3.22
C PRO A 210 32.59 -25.04 -3.27
N MET A 211 32.75 -24.43 -2.11
CA MET A 211 32.72 -22.98 -1.92
C MET A 211 34.11 -22.45 -1.60
N LYS A 212 34.36 -21.18 -1.95
CA LYS A 212 35.55 -20.42 -1.56
C LYS A 212 35.14 -19.05 -1.02
N ASP A 213 35.99 -18.45 -0.21
CA ASP A 213 35.87 -17.07 0.21
C ASP A 213 35.93 -16.14 -1.02
N SER A 214 35.08 -15.14 -1.05
CA SER A 214 35.07 -14.18 -2.16
C SER A 214 36.21 -13.17 -2.08
N GLY A 215 36.71 -12.86 -0.89
CA GLY A 215 37.65 -11.79 -0.65
C GLY A 215 37.06 -10.38 -0.80
N VAL A 216 35.72 -10.26 -0.84
CA VAL A 216 35.00 -9.00 -0.91
C VAL A 216 34.09 -8.87 0.32
N ASP A 217 34.21 -7.80 1.09
CA ASP A 217 33.59 -7.63 2.42
C ASP A 217 32.07 -7.87 2.46
N TYR A 218 31.35 -7.64 1.34
CA TYR A 218 29.90 -7.79 1.26
C TYR A 218 29.44 -9.00 0.44
N ILE A 219 30.38 -9.83 -0.02
CA ILE A 219 30.12 -11.11 -0.69
C ILE A 219 30.80 -12.18 0.13
N ASP A 220 30.04 -13.00 0.84
CA ASP A 220 30.61 -14.01 1.72
C ASP A 220 31.33 -15.11 0.91
N LYS A 221 30.70 -16.24 0.71
CA LYS A 221 31.24 -17.37 -0.06
C LYS A 221 30.60 -17.44 -1.44
N ILE A 222 31.39 -17.86 -2.41
CA ILE A 222 30.93 -18.12 -3.77
C ILE A 222 31.36 -19.52 -4.20
N LYS A 223 30.72 -20.08 -5.20
CA LYS A 223 31.13 -21.35 -5.80
C LYS A 223 32.60 -21.30 -6.23
N SER A 224 33.40 -22.33 -5.93
CA SER A 224 34.85 -22.28 -6.03
C SER A 224 35.42 -22.04 -7.43
N ASP A 225 34.67 -22.44 -8.47
CA ASP A 225 35.02 -22.24 -9.88
C ASP A 225 34.55 -20.92 -10.46
N TRP A 226 33.75 -20.12 -9.70
CA TRP A 226 33.25 -18.83 -10.14
C TRP A 226 34.34 -17.74 -10.05
N ARG A 227 34.22 -16.71 -10.87
CA ARG A 227 35.11 -15.55 -10.88
C ARG A 227 34.44 -14.33 -10.29
N ILE A 228 35.25 -13.46 -9.65
CA ILE A 228 34.84 -12.15 -9.19
C ILE A 228 35.37 -11.10 -10.16
N THR A 229 34.53 -10.13 -10.46
CA THR A 229 34.87 -8.99 -11.30
C THR A 229 34.06 -7.76 -10.85
N LYS A 230 34.30 -6.61 -11.46
CA LYS A 230 33.50 -5.42 -11.28
C LYS A 230 32.47 -5.27 -12.39
N ILE A 231 31.31 -4.66 -12.08
CA ILE A 231 30.25 -4.37 -13.06
C ILE A 231 30.81 -3.64 -14.28
N GLY A 232 31.71 -2.70 -14.09
CA GLY A 232 32.32 -1.91 -15.20
C GLY A 232 33.13 -2.71 -16.23
N PHE A 233 33.49 -3.98 -15.92
CA PHE A 233 34.18 -4.86 -16.89
C PHE A 233 33.20 -5.70 -17.72
N VAL A 234 31.97 -5.81 -17.28
CA VAL A 234 30.95 -6.64 -17.96
C VAL A 234 29.74 -5.85 -18.42
N CYS A 235 29.55 -4.65 -17.89
CA CYS A 235 28.47 -3.74 -18.31
C CYS A 235 29.04 -2.43 -18.82
N SER A 236 28.47 -1.94 -19.90
CA SER A 236 28.79 -0.62 -20.49
C SER A 236 27.59 0.30 -20.36
N LYS A 237 27.83 1.54 -19.87
CA LYS A 237 26.79 2.57 -19.86
C LYS A 237 26.50 3.00 -21.30
N LEU A 238 25.22 3.06 -21.63
CA LEU A 238 24.74 3.50 -22.93
C LEU A 238 24.33 4.98 -22.86
N THR A 239 24.55 5.68 -23.98
CA THR A 239 23.95 7.00 -24.23
C THR A 239 23.09 6.86 -25.46
N ARG A 240 21.78 6.80 -25.28
CA ARG A 240 20.83 6.66 -26.38
C ARG A 240 20.08 7.96 -26.62
N GLY A 241 19.94 8.32 -27.89
CA GLY A 241 19.01 9.38 -28.30
C GLY A 241 17.56 8.93 -28.11
N PHE A 242 16.64 9.89 -28.05
CA PHE A 242 15.20 9.67 -28.03
C PHE A 242 14.49 10.70 -28.91
N SER A 243 13.27 10.39 -29.35
CA SER A 243 12.36 11.31 -30.00
C SER A 243 11.46 12.01 -28.99
N ALA A 244 10.97 13.20 -29.33
CA ALA A 244 9.94 13.87 -28.52
C ALA A 244 8.68 13.02 -28.37
N GLU A 245 8.38 12.20 -29.37
CA GLU A 245 7.22 11.28 -29.41
C GLU A 245 7.43 10.00 -28.60
N ASP A 246 8.66 9.69 -28.20
CA ASP A 246 8.93 8.49 -27.39
C ASP A 246 8.21 8.60 -26.04
N PRO A 247 7.51 7.53 -25.58
CA PRO A 247 6.78 7.56 -24.34
C PRO A 247 7.73 7.72 -23.15
N ALA A 248 7.27 8.48 -22.14
CA ALA A 248 8.01 8.62 -20.89
C ALA A 248 7.87 7.33 -20.04
N LEU A 249 9.03 6.80 -19.61
CA LEU A 249 9.11 5.58 -18.82
C LEU A 249 9.63 5.88 -17.40
N ILE A 250 9.29 4.99 -16.48
CA ILE A 250 9.84 4.95 -15.12
C ILE A 250 10.42 3.57 -14.82
N CYS A 251 11.45 3.53 -13.99
CA CYS A 251 11.93 2.31 -13.36
C CYS A 251 11.39 2.30 -11.93
N SER A 252 10.46 1.38 -11.66
CA SER A 252 9.81 1.25 -10.36
C SER A 252 10.70 0.55 -9.33
N ASN A 253 10.35 0.62 -8.05
CA ASN A 253 11.14 0.04 -6.96
C ASN A 253 11.32 -1.49 -7.05
N ASN A 254 10.45 -2.20 -7.79
CA ASN A 254 10.62 -3.63 -8.05
C ASN A 254 11.48 -3.92 -9.30
N GLY A 255 11.98 -2.88 -9.97
CA GLY A 255 12.77 -2.97 -11.19
C GLY A 255 11.99 -3.09 -12.49
N SER A 256 10.66 -2.98 -12.46
CA SER A 256 9.87 -2.95 -13.68
C SER A 256 10.02 -1.61 -14.39
N VAL A 257 10.38 -1.65 -15.69
CA VAL A 257 10.37 -0.47 -16.56
C VAL A 257 9.00 -0.41 -17.24
N MET A 258 8.24 0.65 -16.97
CA MET A 258 6.84 0.78 -17.42
C MET A 258 6.54 2.20 -17.88
N LEU A 259 5.40 2.38 -18.56
CA LEU A 259 4.89 3.70 -18.90
C LEU A 259 4.67 4.53 -17.64
N ARG A 260 5.03 5.80 -17.72
CA ARG A 260 4.70 6.76 -16.69
C ARG A 260 3.20 7.03 -16.73
N ASP A 261 2.52 6.78 -15.62
CA ASP A 261 1.12 7.16 -15.44
C ASP A 261 1.07 8.64 -15.00
N GLU A 262 0.67 9.52 -15.92
CA GLU A 262 0.63 10.97 -15.68
C GLU A 262 -0.39 11.35 -14.62
N GLU A 263 -1.51 10.63 -14.51
CA GLU A 263 -2.54 10.88 -13.50
C GLU A 263 -2.02 10.58 -12.09
N LYS A 264 -1.26 9.48 -11.93
CA LYS A 264 -0.63 9.11 -10.65
C LYS A 264 0.66 9.89 -10.36
N ALA A 265 1.22 10.54 -11.35
CA ALA A 265 2.43 11.36 -11.23
C ALA A 265 2.14 12.81 -10.83
N CYS A 266 0.89 13.20 -10.65
CA CYS A 266 0.48 14.54 -10.23
C CYS A 266 1.21 14.94 -8.93
N GLY A 267 2.01 16.04 -8.99
CA GLY A 267 2.85 16.50 -7.88
C GLY A 267 4.25 15.90 -7.80
N LYS A 268 4.64 14.92 -8.64
CA LYS A 268 6.04 14.50 -8.78
C LYS A 268 6.73 15.32 -9.87
N MET A 269 7.97 15.77 -9.58
CA MET A 269 8.77 16.55 -10.53
C MET A 269 8.83 15.86 -11.90
N VAL A 270 8.35 16.56 -12.92
CA VAL A 270 8.54 16.19 -14.32
C VAL A 270 9.97 16.54 -14.68
N SER A 271 10.77 15.58 -15.08
CA SER A 271 12.10 15.89 -15.64
C SER A 271 11.89 16.57 -16.98
N GLU A 272 12.51 17.73 -17.16
CA GLU A 272 12.59 18.38 -18.47
C GLU A 272 13.30 17.46 -19.49
N ASP A 273 13.06 17.61 -20.78
CA ASP A 273 13.66 16.74 -21.79
C ASP A 273 15.19 16.73 -21.77
N ASN A 274 15.85 17.81 -21.31
CA ASN A 274 17.29 17.88 -21.11
C ASN A 274 17.81 16.91 -20.03
N ALA A 275 16.96 16.48 -19.10
CA ALA A 275 17.25 15.49 -18.06
C ALA A 275 16.84 14.06 -18.44
N MET A 276 16.41 13.83 -19.68
CA MET A 276 15.99 12.53 -20.20
C MET A 276 17.08 11.90 -21.09
N GLN A 277 16.97 10.61 -21.30
CA GLN A 277 17.76 9.80 -22.25
C GLN A 277 16.87 8.69 -22.82
N GLY A 278 17.25 8.14 -23.98
CA GLY A 278 16.57 7.01 -24.58
C GLY A 278 16.88 5.71 -23.85
N ILE A 279 15.93 4.77 -23.92
CA ILE A 279 16.08 3.38 -23.49
C ILE A 279 15.39 2.48 -24.51
N HIS A 280 16.03 1.37 -24.88
CA HIS A 280 15.50 0.41 -25.84
C HIS A 280 15.10 -0.89 -25.14
N ILE A 281 14.32 -1.70 -25.86
CA ILE A 281 13.96 -3.05 -25.40
C ILE A 281 15.24 -3.86 -25.16
N GLY A 282 15.33 -4.49 -24.00
CA GLY A 282 16.47 -5.31 -23.58
C GLY A 282 17.64 -4.52 -22.96
N ASP A 283 17.57 -3.20 -22.87
CA ASP A 283 18.56 -2.43 -22.10
C ASP A 283 18.34 -2.64 -20.60
N ILE A 284 19.42 -2.77 -19.84
CA ILE A 284 19.38 -2.81 -18.37
C ILE A 284 19.14 -1.39 -17.85
N ALA A 285 18.21 -1.25 -16.93
CA ALA A 285 17.90 -0.01 -16.21
C ALA A 285 18.30 -0.15 -14.74
N ILE A 286 19.15 0.74 -14.22
CA ILE A 286 19.58 0.77 -12.81
C ILE A 286 19.23 2.15 -12.25
N HIS A 287 18.26 2.25 -11.35
CA HIS A 287 17.85 3.52 -10.76
C HIS A 287 18.85 3.97 -9.69
N GLY A 288 19.62 5.02 -9.96
CA GLY A 288 20.74 5.44 -9.12
C GLY A 288 20.38 5.92 -7.71
N MET A 289 19.10 6.21 -7.43
CA MET A 289 18.63 6.62 -6.10
C MET A 289 17.85 5.52 -5.35
N ASP A 290 17.25 4.57 -6.10
CA ASP A 290 16.33 3.58 -5.53
C ASP A 290 16.88 2.14 -5.67
N THR A 291 18.19 1.99 -5.89
CA THR A 291 18.87 0.68 -5.90
C THR A 291 18.65 -0.10 -4.59
N TRP A 292 18.52 0.58 -3.46
CA TRP A 292 18.22 -0.06 -2.15
C TRP A 292 16.91 -0.85 -2.15
N HIS A 293 15.94 -0.42 -2.97
CA HIS A 293 14.64 -1.07 -3.10
C HIS A 293 14.64 -2.16 -4.18
N GLY A 294 15.73 -2.28 -4.96
CA GLY A 294 15.82 -3.21 -6.08
C GLY A 294 15.26 -2.62 -7.38
N ALA A 295 15.26 -1.30 -7.55
CA ALA A 295 14.87 -0.61 -8.78
C ALA A 295 15.89 -0.86 -9.92
N ILE A 296 16.03 -2.13 -10.29
CA ILE A 296 16.96 -2.66 -11.26
C ILE A 296 16.22 -3.67 -12.14
N GLY A 297 16.25 -3.50 -13.45
CA GLY A 297 15.56 -4.38 -14.39
C GLY A 297 16.02 -4.17 -15.81
N PHE A 298 15.28 -4.69 -16.74
CA PHE A 298 15.48 -4.40 -18.18
C PHE A 298 14.18 -3.90 -18.80
N SER A 299 14.33 -3.07 -19.83
CA SER A 299 13.18 -2.49 -20.48
C SER A 299 12.55 -3.49 -21.46
N LYS A 300 11.23 -3.61 -21.38
CA LYS A 300 10.40 -4.30 -22.38
C LYS A 300 9.78 -3.33 -23.39
N ILE A 301 10.03 -2.04 -23.23
CA ILE A 301 9.42 -0.94 -24.01
C ILE A 301 10.54 0.01 -24.45
N LYS A 302 10.49 0.48 -25.70
CA LYS A 302 11.31 1.60 -26.16
C LYS A 302 10.67 2.91 -25.69
N GLY A 303 11.51 3.86 -25.21
CA GLY A 303 11.00 5.16 -24.74
C GLY A 303 12.10 6.08 -24.24
N LYS A 304 11.69 7.11 -23.49
CA LYS A 304 12.60 8.04 -22.80
C LYS A 304 12.47 7.89 -21.28
N ILE A 305 13.60 7.93 -20.59
CA ILE A 305 13.69 7.74 -19.14
C ILE A 305 14.63 8.79 -18.52
N THR A 306 14.44 9.13 -17.25
CA THR A 306 15.31 10.10 -16.55
C THR A 306 16.77 9.63 -16.51
N ARG A 307 17.73 10.55 -16.61
CA ARG A 307 19.17 10.26 -16.49
C ARG A 307 19.62 9.79 -15.11
N VAL A 308 18.74 9.86 -14.11
CA VAL A 308 18.95 9.22 -12.80
C VAL A 308 18.99 7.69 -12.92
N VAL A 309 18.36 7.14 -13.95
CA VAL A 309 18.43 5.71 -14.30
C VAL A 309 19.63 5.52 -15.23
N HIS A 310 20.57 4.66 -14.86
CA HIS A 310 21.64 4.24 -15.78
C HIS A 310 21.07 3.23 -16.76
N VAL A 311 21.23 3.50 -18.04
CA VAL A 311 20.91 2.59 -19.14
C VAL A 311 22.19 1.89 -19.54
N CYS A 312 22.20 0.56 -19.52
CA CYS A 312 23.41 -0.25 -19.73
C CYS A 312 23.16 -1.44 -20.65
N ASP A 313 24.23 -1.90 -21.29
CA ASP A 313 24.33 -3.21 -21.94
C ASP A 313 25.33 -4.10 -21.20
N SER A 314 25.28 -5.42 -21.43
CA SER A 314 26.20 -6.38 -20.81
C SER A 314 26.72 -7.39 -21.79
N THR A 315 27.98 -7.84 -21.59
CA THR A 315 28.62 -8.96 -22.29
C THR A 315 28.21 -10.32 -21.70
N GLU A 316 27.68 -10.31 -20.47
CA GLU A 316 27.12 -11.46 -19.77
C GLU A 316 25.59 -11.54 -19.98
N ASP A 317 24.92 -12.61 -19.53
CA ASP A 317 23.46 -12.65 -19.60
C ASP A 317 22.87 -11.51 -18.76
N LYS A 318 22.09 -10.65 -19.40
CA LYS A 318 21.49 -9.47 -18.75
C LYS A 318 20.57 -9.86 -17.60
N ARG A 319 19.91 -11.04 -17.69
CA ARG A 319 19.04 -11.58 -16.64
C ARG A 319 19.86 -11.87 -15.39
N PHE A 320 21.05 -12.52 -15.57
CA PHE A 320 21.95 -12.82 -14.45
C PHE A 320 22.42 -11.52 -13.77
N ILE A 321 22.86 -10.52 -14.56
CA ILE A 321 23.26 -9.22 -14.02
C ILE A 321 22.13 -8.57 -13.21
N VAL A 322 20.91 -8.56 -13.73
CA VAL A 322 19.75 -7.98 -13.03
C VAL A 322 19.43 -8.76 -11.75
N TYR A 323 19.41 -10.10 -11.79
CA TYR A 323 19.19 -10.92 -10.60
C TYR A 323 20.27 -10.70 -9.54
N TYR A 324 21.53 -10.67 -9.97
CA TYR A 324 22.66 -10.42 -9.07
C TYR A 324 22.55 -9.05 -8.39
N LEU A 325 22.35 -7.99 -9.17
CA LEU A 325 22.23 -6.63 -8.61
C LEU A 325 21.00 -6.50 -7.69
N LYS A 326 19.90 -7.19 -7.99
CA LYS A 326 18.75 -7.26 -7.07
C LYS A 326 19.08 -7.99 -5.78
N SER A 327 19.87 -9.06 -5.83
CA SER A 327 20.28 -9.79 -4.61
C SER A 327 21.08 -8.90 -3.65
N LEU A 328 21.90 -7.98 -4.16
CA LEU A 328 22.61 -6.99 -3.33
C LEU A 328 21.63 -6.04 -2.61
N ALA A 329 20.52 -5.67 -3.26
CA ALA A 329 19.45 -4.89 -2.62
C ALA A 329 18.77 -5.68 -1.49
N TYR A 330 18.44 -6.95 -1.74
CA TYR A 330 17.79 -7.82 -0.77
C TYR A 330 18.65 -8.07 0.49
N GLN A 331 19.96 -8.10 0.32
CA GLN A 331 20.94 -8.22 1.39
C GLN A 331 21.33 -6.88 2.05
N ASN A 332 20.70 -5.76 1.65
CA ASN A 332 21.03 -4.40 2.09
C ASN A 332 22.48 -3.96 1.79
N VAL A 333 23.16 -4.59 0.84
CA VAL A 333 24.56 -4.27 0.49
C VAL A 333 24.70 -2.83 0.04
N TYR A 334 23.76 -2.32 -0.75
CA TYR A 334 23.80 -0.93 -1.21
C TYR A 334 23.83 0.09 -0.06
N LYS A 335 23.24 -0.23 1.10
CA LYS A 335 23.33 0.61 2.30
C LYS A 335 24.72 0.62 2.91
N LEU A 336 25.42 -0.52 2.85
CA LEU A 336 26.78 -0.66 3.39
C LEU A 336 27.81 0.07 2.55
N ILE A 337 27.69 -0.02 1.20
CA ILE A 337 28.65 0.55 0.26
C ILE A 337 28.30 1.97 -0.20
N SER A 338 27.16 2.51 0.23
CA SER A 338 26.71 3.87 -0.08
C SER A 338 27.16 4.86 0.99
N ASN A 339 27.84 5.92 0.58
CA ASN A 339 28.15 7.06 1.45
C ASN A 339 26.97 8.04 1.52
N GLY A 340 25.76 7.53 1.81
CA GLY A 340 24.49 8.21 1.65
C GLY A 340 24.40 9.62 2.23
N VAL A 341 23.97 10.55 1.38
CA VAL A 341 23.77 11.98 1.72
C VAL A 341 22.42 12.20 2.41
N ARG A 342 21.48 11.25 2.32
CA ARG A 342 20.16 11.27 2.96
C ARG A 342 19.77 9.85 3.36
N GLY A 343 19.20 9.69 4.54
CA GLY A 343 18.85 8.38 5.12
C GLY A 343 17.92 7.48 4.30
N ASN A 344 17.32 7.97 3.20
CA ASN A 344 16.32 7.27 2.40
C ASN A 344 16.66 7.13 0.90
N THR A 345 17.87 7.49 0.45
CA THR A 345 18.25 7.37 -0.96
C THR A 345 19.67 6.83 -1.11
N SER A 346 19.86 5.93 -2.08
CA SER A 346 21.20 5.45 -2.45
C SER A 346 21.97 6.51 -3.23
N ASP A 347 23.30 6.47 -3.13
CA ASP A 347 24.20 7.41 -3.80
C ASP A 347 24.90 6.77 -5.02
N PHE A 348 24.09 6.14 -5.88
CA PHE A 348 24.57 5.53 -7.13
C PHE A 348 24.17 6.34 -8.37
N ARG A 349 24.02 7.67 -8.24
CA ARG A 349 23.77 8.56 -9.39
C ARG A 349 24.96 8.63 -10.35
N SER A 350 26.19 8.47 -9.83
CA SER A 350 27.40 8.38 -10.66
C SER A 350 27.58 6.96 -11.17
N TRP A 351 27.82 6.82 -12.47
CA TRP A 351 28.20 5.54 -13.06
C TRP A 351 29.51 4.99 -12.48
N ASP A 352 30.43 5.86 -12.09
CA ASP A 352 31.68 5.43 -11.47
C ASP A 352 31.49 4.61 -10.21
N LYS A 353 30.44 4.91 -9.43
CA LYS A 353 30.09 4.09 -8.26
C LYS A 353 29.44 2.77 -8.64
N VAL A 354 28.60 2.76 -9.67
CA VAL A 354 27.94 1.53 -10.16
C VAL A 354 28.97 0.57 -10.77
N LYS A 355 29.88 1.09 -11.61
CA LYS A 355 30.91 0.27 -12.29
C LYS A 355 31.87 -0.42 -11.31
N ASP A 356 32.07 0.16 -10.10
CA ASP A 356 32.97 -0.37 -9.08
C ASP A 356 32.34 -1.45 -8.17
N ILE A 357 31.06 -1.73 -8.31
CA ILE A 357 30.38 -2.81 -7.58
C ILE A 357 30.96 -4.16 -8.04
N TYR A 358 31.38 -4.99 -7.07
CA TYR A 358 31.83 -6.35 -7.35
C TYR A 358 30.65 -7.27 -7.61
N ILE A 359 30.85 -8.19 -8.54
CA ILE A 359 29.91 -9.22 -8.96
C ILE A 359 30.63 -10.56 -9.10
N CYS A 360 30.00 -11.63 -8.70
CA CYS A 360 30.45 -12.98 -9.01
C CYS A 360 29.73 -13.51 -10.25
N LEU A 361 30.47 -14.24 -11.07
CA LEU A 361 29.97 -14.77 -12.35
C LEU A 361 30.26 -16.27 -12.43
N PRO A 362 29.31 -17.06 -12.97
CA PRO A 362 29.53 -18.48 -13.28
C PRO A 362 30.76 -18.72 -14.15
N ALA A 363 31.34 -19.91 -14.05
CA ALA A 363 32.49 -20.30 -14.83
C ALA A 363 32.19 -20.40 -16.33
N THR A 364 30.97 -20.72 -16.67
CA THR A 364 30.51 -20.96 -18.04
C THR A 364 29.19 -20.23 -18.35
N LYS A 365 29.03 -19.82 -19.60
CA LYS A 365 27.76 -19.26 -20.09
C LYS A 365 26.60 -20.27 -20.00
N LYS A 366 26.88 -21.55 -20.08
CA LYS A 366 25.86 -22.58 -19.91
C LYS A 366 25.26 -22.55 -18.52
N GLU A 367 26.09 -22.52 -17.49
CA GLU A 367 25.65 -22.41 -16.08
C GLU A 367 24.90 -21.11 -15.82
N GLU A 368 25.40 -19.99 -16.37
CA GLU A 368 24.73 -18.70 -16.28
C GLU A 368 23.30 -18.75 -16.82
N ASN A 369 23.10 -19.34 -18.00
CA ASN A 369 21.80 -19.53 -18.61
C ASN A 369 20.90 -20.48 -17.78
N GLU A 370 21.43 -21.61 -17.30
CA GLU A 370 20.69 -22.53 -16.46
C GLU A 370 20.15 -21.88 -15.17
N ILE A 371 20.96 -21.03 -14.54
CA ILE A 371 20.55 -20.24 -13.38
C ILE A 371 19.44 -19.26 -13.75
N CYS A 372 19.60 -18.53 -14.86
CA CYS A 372 18.59 -17.58 -15.33
C CYS A 372 17.27 -18.26 -15.65
N ASP A 373 17.30 -19.38 -16.38
CA ASP A 373 16.09 -20.12 -16.77
C ASP A 373 15.37 -20.70 -15.54
N TYR A 374 16.12 -21.21 -14.55
CA TYR A 374 15.57 -21.63 -13.27
C TYR A 374 14.90 -20.47 -12.53
N LEU A 375 15.60 -19.32 -12.42
CA LEU A 375 15.07 -18.15 -11.70
C LEU A 375 13.86 -17.54 -12.41
N ASP A 376 13.87 -17.46 -13.74
CA ASP A 376 12.73 -16.98 -14.52
C ASP A 376 11.49 -17.83 -14.23
N ALA A 377 11.62 -19.17 -14.30
CA ALA A 377 10.51 -20.10 -14.04
C ALA A 377 10.00 -20.02 -12.58
N GLN A 378 10.91 -19.98 -11.59
CA GLN A 378 10.53 -19.88 -10.17
C GLN A 378 9.88 -18.53 -9.84
N CYS A 379 10.46 -17.43 -10.33
CA CYS A 379 9.92 -16.09 -10.08
C CYS A 379 8.55 -15.91 -10.73
N GLU A 380 8.36 -16.40 -11.97
CA GLU A 380 7.06 -16.33 -12.65
C GLU A 380 5.99 -17.12 -11.88
N ASN A 381 6.30 -18.32 -11.43
CA ASN A 381 5.37 -19.13 -10.63
C ASN A 381 5.00 -18.43 -9.31
N ILE A 382 5.98 -17.89 -8.59
CA ILE A 382 5.73 -17.17 -7.34
C ILE A 382 4.89 -15.91 -7.61
N ASP A 383 5.17 -15.17 -8.68
CA ASP A 383 4.42 -13.95 -9.05
C ASP A 383 2.96 -14.27 -9.41
N MET A 384 2.71 -15.40 -10.09
CA MET A 384 1.35 -15.86 -10.35
C MET A 384 0.60 -16.20 -9.05
N ILE A 385 1.24 -16.91 -8.12
CA ILE A 385 0.63 -17.23 -6.82
C ILE A 385 0.33 -15.94 -6.03
N ILE A 386 1.24 -14.97 -6.01
CA ILE A 386 1.03 -13.68 -5.34
C ILE A 386 -0.13 -12.91 -5.99
N ALA A 387 -0.22 -12.91 -7.32
CA ALA A 387 -1.32 -12.26 -8.04
C ALA A 387 -2.68 -12.88 -7.69
N ASP A 388 -2.77 -14.23 -7.64
CA ASP A 388 -3.98 -14.94 -7.24
C ASP A 388 -4.38 -14.60 -5.79
N LYS A 389 -3.42 -14.58 -4.85
CA LYS A 389 -3.68 -14.21 -3.46
C LYS A 389 -4.16 -12.76 -3.32
N LYS A 390 -3.62 -11.83 -4.10
CA LYS A 390 -4.12 -10.44 -4.13
C LYS A 390 -5.57 -10.38 -4.63
N SER A 391 -5.90 -11.14 -5.67
CA SER A 391 -7.28 -11.26 -6.17
C SER A 391 -8.24 -11.86 -5.12
N GLN A 392 -7.77 -12.81 -4.30
CA GLN A 392 -8.55 -13.35 -3.18
C GLN A 392 -8.85 -12.27 -2.13
N ILE A 393 -7.89 -11.40 -1.78
CA ILE A 393 -8.10 -10.28 -0.87
C ILE A 393 -9.15 -9.31 -1.45
N GLU A 394 -9.07 -8.97 -2.73
CA GLU A 394 -10.07 -8.10 -3.39
C GLU A 394 -11.47 -8.72 -3.38
N THR A 395 -11.57 -10.02 -3.61
CA THR A 395 -12.83 -10.76 -3.55
C THR A 395 -13.43 -10.73 -2.13
N LEU A 396 -12.59 -10.93 -1.11
CA LEU A 396 -13.01 -10.85 0.30
C LEU A 396 -13.47 -9.43 0.68
N ASP A 397 -12.82 -8.39 0.15
CA ASP A 397 -13.26 -6.99 0.34
C ASP A 397 -14.63 -6.73 -0.31
N GLY A 398 -14.84 -7.24 -1.52
CA GLY A 398 -16.14 -7.20 -2.19
C GLY A 398 -17.22 -7.92 -1.42
N TYR A 399 -16.93 -9.13 -0.94
CA TYR A 399 -17.85 -9.91 -0.12
C TYR A 399 -18.21 -9.21 1.20
N LYS A 400 -17.21 -8.69 1.93
CA LYS A 400 -17.43 -7.91 3.16
C LYS A 400 -18.32 -6.71 2.91
N LYS A 401 -18.11 -6.00 1.80
CA LYS A 401 -18.92 -4.85 1.41
C LYS A 401 -20.38 -5.24 1.14
N SER A 402 -20.61 -6.34 0.40
CA SER A 402 -21.95 -6.87 0.12
C SER A 402 -22.64 -7.34 1.39
N LEU A 403 -21.92 -8.08 2.24
CA LEU A 403 -22.42 -8.58 3.51
C LEU A 403 -22.97 -7.44 4.40
N ILE A 404 -22.15 -6.39 4.60
CA ILE A 404 -22.60 -5.24 5.40
C ILE A 404 -23.85 -4.61 4.78
N TYR A 405 -23.85 -4.37 3.44
CA TYR A 405 -25.00 -3.80 2.76
C TYR A 405 -26.28 -4.61 2.97
N GLU A 406 -26.23 -5.93 2.73
CA GLU A 406 -27.39 -6.79 2.77
C GLU A 406 -28.06 -6.81 4.14
N TYR A 407 -27.27 -6.85 5.22
CA TYR A 407 -27.80 -6.92 6.58
C TYR A 407 -28.25 -5.56 7.13
N VAL A 408 -27.49 -4.48 6.91
CA VAL A 408 -27.89 -3.15 7.42
C VAL A 408 -29.06 -2.55 6.64
N THR A 409 -29.39 -3.10 5.46
CA THR A 409 -30.56 -2.70 4.67
C THR A 409 -31.70 -3.72 4.72
N GLY A 410 -31.58 -4.78 5.53
CA GLY A 410 -32.60 -5.80 5.69
C GLY A 410 -32.89 -6.64 4.44
N LYS A 411 -31.91 -6.74 3.51
CA LYS A 411 -32.02 -7.64 2.35
C LYS A 411 -31.84 -9.10 2.75
N LYS A 412 -31.13 -9.32 3.87
CA LYS A 412 -30.97 -10.61 4.53
C LYS A 412 -31.29 -10.47 6.01
N GLU A 413 -31.85 -11.52 6.59
CA GLU A 413 -32.13 -11.65 8.01
C GLU A 413 -31.00 -12.42 8.68
N VAL A 414 -30.71 -12.07 9.94
CA VAL A 414 -29.85 -12.87 10.80
C VAL A 414 -30.64 -14.06 11.30
N GLY A 415 -30.20 -15.26 10.87
CA GLY A 415 -30.86 -16.51 11.27
C GLY A 415 -30.65 -16.85 12.74
#